data_a94097df37f8605d3a6acf79d7554964
#
_entry.id   a94097df37f8605d3a6acf79d7554964
#
_cell.length_a   1.000
_cell.length_b   1.000
_cell.length_c   1.000
_cell.angle_alpha   90.00
_cell.angle_beta   90.00
_cell.angle_gamma   90.00
#
_symmetry.space_group_name_H-M   'P 1'
#
loop_
_entity.id
_entity.type
_entity.pdbx_description
1 polymer ?
#
loop_
_entity_poly.entity_id
_entity_poly.type
_entity_poly.pdbx_seq_one_letter_code
_entity_poly.pdbx_strand_id
1 'polypeptide(L)'
;VYKDKLLQGLYTVDSITSSGVFNFGKEIEFDEDTETLKCFIWDGSMKPVGEIYKGGVSEPTENPSATKTPSATKAPSVTKTPAVTDEPTTTDTPTETDEPTATETPSETGPPTTTDNPTTYGAVITLSDDGIAVDGTGATAEGSVVTISQAGEYTVTGSLSDGQIAVALPTKSDEVTINLEGVDVTSTTGAPFAATKGKVDLSAKKGTTNSFTSTATYNEETVNACVYSKNDLTIKGKGTLKVSSTYNNAIGCKADVTIKNLTLNVIEAANNGIKGNDSVTIESGNVTVNSNGDAIKSDEDPAYDGDVLEGGTVKIADGTVTLTTGTTTKDGTTSTSDGIKASMLCDISGGTINITSTGDAIKANASSIDEDNPTIADGDGSINITGGTINISAGEDGIK
;
A
#
# COMPACT_ATOMS: atom_id res chain seq x y z
N VAL A 1 5.24 22.02 6.35
CA VAL A 1 5.53 20.71 6.95
C VAL A 1 4.78 19.65 6.15
N TYR A 2 5.49 18.67 5.65
CA TYR A 2 4.94 17.56 4.90
C TYR A 2 5.15 16.27 5.70
N LYS A 3 4.12 15.44 5.77
CA LYS A 3 4.17 14.06 6.25
C LYS A 3 3.53 13.19 5.19
N ASP A 4 4.21 12.13 4.76
CA ASP A 4 3.71 11.18 3.76
C ASP A 4 3.24 11.86 2.46
N LYS A 5 4.05 12.76 1.91
CA LYS A 5 3.76 13.59 0.73
C LYS A 5 2.56 14.56 0.86
N LEU A 6 1.91 14.62 2.00
CA LEU A 6 0.79 15.53 2.26
C LEU A 6 1.25 16.77 3.03
N LEU A 7 0.87 17.94 2.56
CA LEU A 7 1.07 19.19 3.29
C LEU A 7 0.19 19.18 4.56
N GLN A 8 0.81 19.04 5.72
CA GLN A 8 0.12 19.01 7.01
C GLN A 8 -0.19 20.42 7.54
N GLY A 9 0.54 21.42 7.09
CA GLY A 9 0.29 22.80 7.44
C GLY A 9 1.34 23.75 6.88
N LEU A 10 0.91 24.95 6.60
CA LEU A 10 1.78 26.09 6.27
C LEU A 10 1.84 27.02 7.49
N TYR A 11 3.03 27.20 8.04
CA TYR A 11 3.23 27.99 9.24
C TYR A 11 4.24 29.12 8.98
N THR A 12 4.00 30.29 9.57
CA THR A 12 4.96 31.39 9.58
C THR A 12 5.87 31.23 10.79
N VAL A 13 7.17 31.27 10.59
CA VAL A 13 8.19 31.03 11.62
C VAL A 13 8.96 32.28 11.92
N ASP A 14 9.01 32.67 13.20
CA ASP A 14 9.86 33.77 13.66
C ASP A 14 11.25 33.28 14.12
N SER A 15 11.36 32.03 14.56
CA SER A 15 12.64 31.40 14.93
C SER A 15 12.56 29.87 14.94
N ILE A 16 13.68 29.22 14.59
CA ILE A 16 13.87 27.77 14.70
C ILE A 16 14.85 27.52 15.85
N THR A 17 14.46 26.72 16.83
CA THR A 17 15.36 26.28 17.91
C THR A 17 15.90 24.89 17.59
N SER A 18 17.16 24.61 17.94
CA SER A 18 17.88 23.37 17.61
C SER A 18 17.46 22.14 18.44
N SER A 19 16.33 22.18 19.13
CA SER A 19 15.91 21.11 20.06
C SER A 19 14.89 20.12 19.50
N GLY A 20 14.66 20.09 18.20
CA GLY A 20 13.65 19.20 17.58
C GLY A 20 12.21 19.70 17.71
N VAL A 21 11.96 20.75 18.49
CA VAL A 21 10.67 21.42 18.60
C VAL A 21 10.70 22.69 17.77
N PHE A 22 9.83 22.77 16.77
CA PHE A 22 9.69 23.94 15.93
C PHE A 22 8.53 24.79 16.43
N ASN A 23 8.81 26.02 16.82
CA ASN A 23 7.79 26.95 17.28
C ASN A 23 7.31 27.80 16.08
N PHE A 24 6.24 27.37 15.43
CA PHE A 24 5.62 28.08 14.30
C PHE A 24 4.40 28.90 14.77
N GLY A 25 4.48 29.57 15.88
CA GLY A 25 3.29 30.08 16.56
C GLY A 25 2.38 28.95 17.09
N LYS A 26 2.81 27.70 16.96
CA LYS A 26 2.17 26.48 17.46
C LYS A 26 3.25 25.41 17.63
N GLU A 27 3.33 24.79 18.80
CA GLU A 27 4.18 23.63 19.02
C GLU A 27 3.69 22.45 18.19
N ILE A 28 4.60 21.80 17.50
CA ILE A 28 4.35 20.56 16.76
C ILE A 28 5.28 19.50 17.36
N GLU A 29 4.70 18.56 18.08
CA GLU A 29 5.43 17.39 18.57
C GLU A 29 5.49 16.33 17.45
N PHE A 30 6.66 15.73 17.30
CA PHE A 30 6.90 14.63 16.37
C PHE A 30 7.12 13.35 17.16
N ASP A 31 6.40 12.29 16.81
CA ASP A 31 6.67 10.96 17.34
C ASP A 31 8.02 10.45 16.83
N GLU A 32 8.77 9.79 17.70
CA GLU A 32 10.08 9.18 17.38
C GLU A 32 9.98 8.14 16.24
N ASP A 33 8.80 7.58 16.02
CA ASP A 33 8.50 6.59 14.97
C ASP A 33 8.10 7.23 13.61
N THR A 34 8.21 8.55 13.46
CA THR A 34 7.88 9.22 12.20
C THR A 34 9.01 8.99 11.19
N GLU A 35 8.83 8.08 10.26
CA GLU A 35 9.87 7.62 9.32
C GLU A 35 10.38 8.73 8.36
N THR A 36 9.59 9.71 8.03
CA THR A 36 10.03 10.83 7.18
C THR A 36 9.29 12.12 7.49
N LEU A 37 10.02 13.09 8.01
CA LEU A 37 9.57 14.48 8.11
C LEU A 37 10.37 15.33 7.11
N LYS A 38 9.69 15.92 6.15
CA LYS A 38 10.30 16.89 5.25
C LYS A 38 9.88 18.30 5.68
N CYS A 39 10.83 19.11 6.09
CA CYS A 39 10.61 20.52 6.40
C CYS A 39 11.23 21.40 5.30
N PHE A 40 10.44 22.27 4.72
CA PHE A 40 10.90 23.27 3.76
C PHE A 40 10.78 24.65 4.40
N ILE A 41 11.85 25.43 4.33
CA ILE A 41 11.82 26.83 4.71
C ILE A 41 11.74 27.64 3.43
N TRP A 42 10.68 28.42 3.30
CA TRP A 42 10.39 29.23 2.12
C TRP A 42 10.51 30.71 2.48
N ASP A 43 11.03 31.51 1.57
CA ASP A 43 10.98 32.97 1.69
C ASP A 43 9.59 33.51 1.30
N GLY A 44 9.37 34.80 1.46
CA GLY A 44 8.12 35.46 1.13
C GLY A 44 7.74 35.42 -0.36
N SER A 45 8.63 34.93 -1.23
CA SER A 45 8.41 34.73 -2.67
C SER A 45 8.20 33.24 -3.04
N MET A 46 7.99 32.37 -2.04
CA MET A 46 7.77 30.94 -2.22
C MET A 46 8.98 30.21 -2.83
N LYS A 47 10.19 30.70 -2.56
CA LYS A 47 11.43 30.01 -2.92
C LYS A 47 12.00 29.29 -1.72
N PRO A 48 12.45 28.03 -1.86
CA PRO A 48 13.10 27.33 -0.76
C PRO A 48 14.43 28.02 -0.42
N VAL A 49 14.62 28.36 0.87
CA VAL A 49 15.84 29.05 1.37
C VAL A 49 16.63 28.19 2.36
N GLY A 50 16.24 26.96 2.62
CA GLY A 50 16.88 26.09 3.59
C GLY A 50 16.94 24.64 3.15
N GLU A 51 17.79 23.86 3.82
CA GLU A 51 17.98 22.43 3.57
C GLU A 51 16.77 21.62 3.98
N ILE A 52 16.54 20.52 3.26
CA ILE A 52 15.50 19.54 3.56
C ILE A 52 15.99 18.67 4.71
N TYR A 53 15.34 18.74 5.87
CA TYR A 53 15.57 17.82 6.95
C TYR A 53 14.79 16.53 6.70
N LYS A 54 15.49 15.43 6.44
CA LYS A 54 14.90 14.08 6.48
C LYS A 54 14.93 13.60 7.92
N GLY A 55 13.80 13.23 8.45
CA GLY A 55 13.62 12.81 9.83
C GLY A 55 14.51 11.67 10.29
N GLY A 56 14.86 11.75 11.53
CA GLY A 56 15.76 10.94 12.34
C GLY A 56 16.62 11.87 13.15
N VAL A 57 16.56 11.82 14.45
CA VAL A 57 17.38 12.63 15.36
C VAL A 57 18.85 12.35 15.08
N SER A 58 19.45 13.02 14.13
CA SER A 58 20.91 13.16 14.04
C SER A 58 21.24 14.59 14.41
N GLU A 59 22.02 14.71 15.45
CA GLU A 59 22.58 15.99 15.93
C GLU A 59 23.19 16.78 14.76
N PRO A 60 23.08 18.11 14.75
CA PRO A 60 23.71 18.94 13.73
C PRO A 60 25.22 18.72 13.80
N THR A 61 25.79 18.27 12.70
CA THR A 61 27.26 18.23 12.53
C THR A 61 27.79 19.64 12.60
N GLU A 62 28.45 19.93 13.69
CA GLU A 62 29.24 21.14 13.82
C GLU A 62 30.34 21.16 12.75
N ASN A 63 30.51 22.33 12.15
CA ASN A 63 31.56 22.67 11.22
C ASN A 63 32.95 22.40 11.84
N PRO A 64 33.88 21.70 11.19
CA PRO A 64 35.15 21.32 11.79
C PRO A 64 36.13 22.47 11.83
N SER A 65 36.37 22.98 13.01
CA SER A 65 37.68 23.64 13.30
C SER A 65 38.05 23.57 14.77
N ALA A 66 39.23 22.99 14.98
CA ALA A 66 40.06 22.98 16.17
C ALA A 66 40.03 21.79 17.11
N THR A 67 41.03 20.95 16.83
CA THR A 67 41.85 20.07 17.68
C THR A 67 41.81 20.36 19.18
N LYS A 68 41.53 19.36 20.05
CA LYS A 68 42.45 18.83 21.06
C LYS A 68 41.91 17.59 21.84
N THR A 69 42.83 16.74 22.14
CA THR A 69 42.95 15.39 22.64
C THR A 69 42.44 15.11 24.08
N PRO A 70 42.30 13.85 24.49
CA PRO A 70 41.33 13.35 25.48
C PRO A 70 41.87 13.24 26.91
N SER A 71 40.97 13.11 27.86
CA SER A 71 41.34 12.52 29.15
C SER A 71 40.24 11.70 29.81
N ALA A 72 40.65 10.65 30.39
CA ALA A 72 40.03 9.41 30.77
C ALA A 72 39.13 9.43 32.03
N THR A 73 38.25 8.43 32.06
CA THR A 73 37.91 7.48 33.16
C THR A 73 37.23 7.99 34.42
N LYS A 74 36.01 7.52 34.66
CA LYS A 74 35.65 6.67 35.81
C LYS A 74 34.19 6.21 35.83
N ALA A 75 33.99 4.92 35.86
CA ALA A 75 32.79 4.22 36.35
C ALA A 75 33.03 3.80 37.81
N PRO A 76 32.16 3.02 38.46
CA PRO A 76 30.76 3.14 38.82
C PRO A 76 30.55 3.04 40.35
N SER A 77 29.33 3.19 40.87
CA SER A 77 28.97 2.62 42.19
C SER A 77 27.44 2.56 42.38
N VAL A 78 26.90 1.49 42.35
CA VAL A 78 26.15 0.46 43.08
C VAL A 78 25.36 0.93 44.31
N THR A 79 24.05 0.51 44.33
CA THR A 79 23.19 -0.03 45.39
C THR A 79 22.52 0.93 46.38
N LYS A 80 21.20 0.90 46.42
CA LYS A 80 20.42 0.27 47.52
C LYS A 80 18.89 0.45 47.35
N THR A 81 18.18 -0.65 47.35
CA THR A 81 16.81 -0.89 47.85
C THR A 81 16.96 -1.25 49.35
N PRO A 82 15.98 -1.25 50.24
CA PRO A 82 14.52 -1.29 50.21
C PRO A 82 13.83 -0.49 51.32
N ALA A 83 12.52 -0.43 51.40
CA ALA A 83 11.72 -0.90 52.51
C ALA A 83 10.23 -0.60 52.36
N VAL A 84 9.46 -1.58 52.71
CA VAL A 84 8.03 -1.80 52.85
C VAL A 84 7.48 -1.11 54.11
N THR A 85 6.17 -0.95 54.14
CA THR A 85 5.23 -0.75 55.28
C THR A 85 4.49 0.60 55.18
N ASP A 86 3.19 0.75 55.26
CA ASP A 86 2.10 0.05 55.91
C ASP A 86 0.75 0.60 55.38
N GLU A 87 -0.25 -0.26 55.39
CA GLU A 87 -1.67 0.09 55.26
C GLU A 87 -2.19 0.63 56.59
N PRO A 88 -3.15 1.55 56.64
CA PRO A 88 -4.31 1.37 57.51
C PRO A 88 -5.66 1.81 56.93
N THR A 89 -6.59 0.89 57.09
CA THR A 89 -7.93 0.92 57.72
C THR A 89 -8.86 2.14 57.53
N THR A 90 -9.99 1.81 56.88
CA THR A 90 -11.42 1.98 57.18
C THR A 90 -12.01 3.30 57.69
N THR A 91 -13.21 3.51 57.18
CA THR A 91 -14.45 4.05 57.74
C THR A 91 -14.69 5.53 57.47
N ASP A 92 -15.70 5.86 56.67
CA ASP A 92 -17.01 6.32 57.13
C ASP A 92 -17.91 6.68 55.93
N THR A 93 -19.14 6.20 56.05
CA THR A 93 -20.29 6.57 55.21
C THR A 93 -20.90 7.86 55.78
N PRO A 94 -21.28 8.82 54.96
CA PRO A 94 -22.33 9.76 55.31
C PRO A 94 -23.53 9.68 54.37
N THR A 95 -24.60 9.46 54.97
CA THR A 95 -26.02 9.83 54.94
C THR A 95 -26.48 10.74 53.78
N GLU A 96 -27.57 10.27 53.18
CA GLU A 96 -28.50 11.04 52.35
C GLU A 96 -28.95 12.35 53.01
N THR A 97 -29.15 13.39 52.21
CA THR A 97 -30.33 14.26 52.33
C THR A 97 -30.39 15.30 51.20
N ASP A 98 -31.60 15.42 50.68
CA ASP A 98 -32.26 16.54 50.01
C ASP A 98 -32.23 16.65 48.48
N GLU A 99 -33.39 16.29 47.98
CA GLU A 99 -33.97 16.65 46.69
C GLU A 99 -34.25 18.18 46.64
N PRO A 100 -33.91 18.88 45.56
CA PRO A 100 -34.54 20.12 45.20
C PRO A 100 -35.39 20.00 43.96
N THR A 101 -36.60 20.36 44.16
CA THR A 101 -37.71 20.82 43.34
C THR A 101 -37.38 21.30 41.94
N ALA A 102 -38.17 20.76 41.01
CA ALA A 102 -38.31 21.23 39.63
C ALA A 102 -38.74 22.71 39.56
N THR A 103 -38.15 23.48 38.70
CA THR A 103 -38.83 24.53 37.93
C THR A 103 -37.91 25.08 36.85
N GLU A 104 -38.51 25.21 35.69
CA GLU A 104 -38.25 26.02 34.52
C GLU A 104 -37.82 25.23 33.25
N THR A 105 -38.81 25.13 32.42
CA THR A 105 -38.73 24.84 30.99
C THR A 105 -38.04 26.01 30.30
N PRO A 106 -36.94 25.83 29.58
CA PRO A 106 -36.55 26.75 28.55
C PRO A 106 -37.12 26.30 27.21
N SER A 107 -37.79 27.26 26.63
CA SER A 107 -38.37 27.33 25.31
C SER A 107 -37.40 26.96 24.20
N GLU A 108 -37.99 26.32 23.21
CA GLU A 108 -37.50 26.09 21.83
C GLU A 108 -36.34 26.95 21.37
N THR A 109 -35.35 26.31 20.77
CA THR A 109 -34.70 26.95 19.61
C THR A 109 -33.95 25.95 18.76
N GLY A 110 -34.31 25.93 17.52
CA GLY A 110 -33.47 25.53 16.42
C GLY A 110 -33.60 24.05 16.03
N PRO A 111 -33.68 23.81 14.71
CA PRO A 111 -33.66 22.44 14.23
C PRO A 111 -32.35 21.78 14.68
N PRO A 112 -32.36 20.48 15.02
CA PRO A 112 -31.14 19.79 15.36
C PRO A 112 -30.22 19.89 14.16
N THR A 113 -29.06 20.53 14.33
CA THR A 113 -27.91 20.26 13.49
C THR A 113 -27.68 18.77 13.59
N THR A 114 -28.03 18.03 12.56
CA THR A 114 -27.56 16.68 12.35
C THR A 114 -26.04 16.79 12.35
N THR A 115 -25.42 16.46 13.48
CA THR A 115 -24.06 15.97 13.45
C THR A 115 -24.14 14.70 12.64
N ASP A 116 -23.80 14.80 11.37
CA ASP A 116 -23.56 13.64 10.53
C ASP A 116 -22.45 12.84 11.20
N ASN A 117 -22.88 11.88 12.02
CA ASN A 117 -22.01 10.80 12.43
C ASN A 117 -21.63 10.11 11.11
N PRO A 118 -20.36 9.98 10.76
CA PRO A 118 -19.99 9.38 9.49
C PRO A 118 -20.66 8.00 9.42
N THR A 119 -21.54 7.83 8.44
CA THR A 119 -22.22 6.56 8.23
C THR A 119 -21.14 5.55 7.87
N THR A 120 -20.85 4.62 8.78
CA THR A 120 -19.93 3.53 8.49
C THR A 120 -20.67 2.52 7.63
N TYR A 121 -20.28 2.41 6.38
CA TYR A 121 -20.80 1.39 5.48
C TYR A 121 -20.08 0.07 5.70
N GLY A 122 -20.78 -1.02 5.46
CA GLY A 122 -20.23 -2.36 5.50
C GLY A 122 -21.31 -3.42 5.33
N ALA A 123 -20.94 -4.57 4.84
CA ALA A 123 -21.83 -5.70 4.66
C ALA A 123 -21.07 -7.03 4.74
N VAL A 124 -21.82 -8.07 5.11
CA VAL A 124 -21.43 -9.46 4.86
C VAL A 124 -22.07 -9.88 3.55
N ILE A 125 -21.23 -10.28 2.59
CA ILE A 125 -21.62 -10.69 1.25
C ILE A 125 -21.40 -12.20 1.12
N THR A 126 -22.47 -12.92 0.84
CA THR A 126 -22.41 -14.37 0.59
C THR A 126 -22.68 -14.64 -0.89
N LEU A 127 -21.65 -15.12 -1.57
CA LEU A 127 -21.69 -15.47 -2.99
C LEU A 127 -22.27 -16.85 -3.18
N SER A 128 -23.20 -17.01 -4.12
CA SER A 128 -23.77 -18.28 -4.54
C SER A 128 -24.34 -18.16 -5.95
N ASP A 129 -24.26 -19.23 -6.75
CA ASP A 129 -24.88 -19.29 -8.09
C ASP A 129 -26.40 -19.23 -8.03
N ASP A 130 -27.01 -19.58 -6.89
CA ASP A 130 -28.45 -19.42 -6.64
C ASP A 130 -28.85 -17.97 -6.32
N GLY A 131 -27.89 -17.07 -6.12
CA GLY A 131 -28.06 -15.65 -5.82
C GLY A 131 -27.07 -15.15 -4.78
N ILE A 132 -26.76 -13.88 -4.86
CA ILE A 132 -25.83 -13.20 -3.94
C ILE A 132 -26.65 -12.53 -2.82
N ALA A 133 -26.33 -12.85 -1.56
CA ALA A 133 -26.93 -12.21 -0.40
C ALA A 133 -26.00 -11.08 0.10
N VAL A 134 -26.59 -9.91 0.39
CA VAL A 134 -25.90 -8.76 0.98
C VAL A 134 -26.61 -8.42 2.29
N ASP A 135 -25.93 -8.64 3.42
CA ASP A 135 -26.41 -8.28 4.75
C ASP A 135 -25.62 -7.06 5.25
N GLY A 136 -26.22 -5.89 5.15
CA GLY A 136 -25.59 -4.61 5.45
C GLY A 136 -25.88 -3.53 4.44
N THR A 137 -25.00 -2.56 4.31
CA THR A 137 -25.17 -1.37 3.45
C THR A 137 -23.90 -1.08 2.64
N GLY A 138 -24.06 -0.32 1.55
CA GLY A 138 -22.93 0.11 0.72
C GLY A 138 -22.56 -0.86 -0.40
N ALA A 139 -23.27 -1.99 -0.50
CA ALA A 139 -23.15 -2.92 -1.61
C ALA A 139 -24.53 -3.34 -2.12
N THR A 140 -24.63 -3.70 -3.39
CA THR A 140 -25.83 -4.22 -4.05
C THR A 140 -25.48 -5.41 -4.93
N ALA A 141 -26.42 -6.33 -5.08
CA ALA A 141 -26.26 -7.48 -5.96
C ALA A 141 -27.29 -7.44 -7.09
N GLU A 142 -26.82 -7.75 -8.30
CA GLU A 142 -27.66 -7.90 -9.49
C GLU A 142 -27.17 -9.10 -10.31
N GLY A 143 -27.99 -10.14 -10.43
CA GLY A 143 -27.57 -11.39 -11.03
C GLY A 143 -26.37 -12.02 -10.33
N SER A 144 -25.31 -12.30 -11.06
CA SER A 144 -24.04 -12.83 -10.55
C SER A 144 -22.99 -11.76 -10.27
N VAL A 145 -23.39 -10.47 -10.16
CA VAL A 145 -22.49 -9.36 -9.87
C VAL A 145 -22.88 -8.71 -8.55
N VAL A 146 -21.91 -8.55 -7.66
CA VAL A 146 -22.03 -7.69 -6.48
C VAL A 146 -21.20 -6.44 -6.70
N THR A 147 -21.82 -5.27 -6.47
CA THR A 147 -21.15 -3.96 -6.58
C THR A 147 -21.04 -3.29 -5.22
N ILE A 148 -19.83 -3.03 -4.79
CA ILE A 148 -19.51 -2.24 -3.60
C ILE A 148 -19.37 -0.78 -4.05
N SER A 149 -20.25 0.09 -3.55
CA SER A 149 -20.36 1.48 -3.98
C SER A 149 -20.05 2.51 -2.91
N GLN A 150 -19.72 2.08 -1.69
CA GLN A 150 -19.37 2.97 -0.58
C GLN A 150 -18.06 2.50 0.09
N ALA A 151 -17.30 3.47 0.56
CA ALA A 151 -16.13 3.22 1.40
C ALA A 151 -16.54 2.53 2.70
N GLY A 152 -15.73 1.60 3.18
CA GLY A 152 -16.06 0.85 4.40
C GLY A 152 -15.38 -0.52 4.43
N GLU A 153 -15.90 -1.39 5.30
CA GLU A 153 -15.36 -2.74 5.48
C GLU A 153 -16.40 -3.80 5.13
N TYR A 154 -16.05 -4.71 4.25
CA TYR A 154 -16.91 -5.77 3.72
C TYR A 154 -16.28 -7.12 3.96
N THR A 155 -17.09 -8.10 4.32
CA THR A 155 -16.65 -9.50 4.39
C THR A 155 -17.32 -10.27 3.27
N VAL A 156 -16.53 -10.96 2.45
CA VAL A 156 -17.03 -11.74 1.32
C VAL A 156 -16.68 -13.21 1.52
N THR A 157 -17.65 -14.08 1.30
CA THR A 157 -17.50 -15.54 1.37
C THR A 157 -18.30 -16.21 0.27
N GLY A 158 -18.01 -17.48 -0.01
CA GLY A 158 -18.75 -18.30 -0.97
C GLY A 158 -18.19 -18.26 -2.39
N SER A 159 -18.97 -18.70 -3.37
CA SER A 159 -18.47 -18.93 -4.72
C SER A 159 -19.44 -18.49 -5.80
N LEU A 160 -18.88 -18.09 -6.96
CA LEU A 160 -19.60 -17.86 -8.21
C LEU A 160 -18.89 -18.64 -9.32
N SER A 161 -19.63 -19.49 -10.02
CA SER A 161 -19.11 -20.22 -11.18
C SER A 161 -18.95 -19.33 -12.42
N ASP A 162 -19.72 -18.23 -12.50
CA ASP A 162 -19.57 -17.16 -13.49
C ASP A 162 -20.11 -15.85 -12.92
N GLY A 163 -19.22 -15.00 -12.40
CA GLY A 163 -19.65 -13.76 -11.76
C GLY A 163 -18.54 -12.76 -11.50
N GLN A 164 -18.87 -11.71 -10.74
CA GLN A 164 -17.96 -10.60 -10.49
C GLN A 164 -18.18 -9.95 -9.13
N ILE A 165 -17.09 -9.55 -8.48
CA ILE A 165 -17.07 -8.56 -7.41
C ILE A 165 -16.58 -7.25 -8.03
N ALA A 166 -17.45 -6.26 -8.10
CA ALA A 166 -17.17 -4.93 -8.62
C ALA A 166 -17.02 -3.91 -7.50
N VAL A 167 -16.10 -2.96 -7.66
CA VAL A 167 -15.94 -1.81 -6.76
C VAL A 167 -16.02 -0.53 -7.57
N ALA A 168 -16.91 0.38 -7.16
CA ALA A 168 -17.12 1.69 -7.78
C ALA A 168 -17.45 2.73 -6.70
N LEU A 169 -16.45 3.17 -5.94
CA LEU A 169 -16.62 4.14 -4.86
C LEU A 169 -16.93 5.54 -5.37
N PRO A 170 -17.47 6.45 -4.56
CA PRO A 170 -17.83 7.80 -4.96
C PRO A 170 -16.66 8.61 -5.50
N THR A 171 -15.47 8.50 -4.88
CA THR A 171 -14.26 9.19 -5.32
C THR A 171 -13.07 8.23 -5.50
N LYS A 172 -12.04 8.66 -6.22
CA LYS A 172 -10.81 7.86 -6.40
C LYS A 172 -9.96 7.74 -5.13
N SER A 173 -10.15 8.65 -4.18
CA SER A 173 -9.45 8.68 -2.89
C SER A 173 -10.18 7.92 -1.78
N ASP A 174 -11.45 7.55 -2.01
CA ASP A 174 -12.16 6.70 -1.07
C ASP A 174 -11.52 5.31 -1.03
N GLU A 175 -11.57 4.66 0.13
CA GLU A 175 -10.94 3.37 0.36
C GLU A 175 -11.94 2.34 0.86
N VAL A 176 -11.81 1.11 0.40
CA VAL A 176 -12.59 -0.04 0.86
C VAL A 176 -11.69 -1.18 1.28
N THR A 177 -12.00 -1.77 2.43
CA THR A 177 -11.40 -3.04 2.86
C THR A 177 -12.36 -4.20 2.57
N ILE A 178 -11.88 -5.20 1.84
CA ILE A 178 -12.63 -6.40 1.49
C ILE A 178 -11.93 -7.61 2.11
N ASN A 179 -12.53 -8.16 3.16
CA ASN A 179 -12.07 -9.37 3.84
C ASN A 179 -12.56 -10.61 3.08
N LEU A 180 -11.65 -11.36 2.51
CA LEU A 180 -11.92 -12.58 1.77
C LEU A 180 -11.87 -13.79 2.70
N GLU A 181 -13.01 -14.49 2.84
CA GLU A 181 -13.18 -15.63 3.75
C GLU A 181 -13.61 -16.89 3.01
N GLY A 182 -12.74 -17.45 2.16
CA GLY A 182 -13.04 -18.63 1.36
C GLY A 182 -13.83 -18.27 0.09
N VAL A 183 -13.39 -17.22 -0.59
CA VAL A 183 -13.99 -16.76 -1.84
C VAL A 183 -13.44 -17.54 -3.01
N ASP A 184 -14.34 -17.99 -3.90
CA ASP A 184 -13.96 -18.61 -5.18
C ASP A 184 -14.84 -18.05 -6.30
N VAL A 185 -14.27 -17.19 -7.13
CA VAL A 185 -15.00 -16.54 -8.24
C VAL A 185 -14.31 -16.81 -9.55
N THR A 186 -15.06 -17.43 -10.46
CA THR A 186 -14.70 -17.56 -11.86
C THR A 186 -15.50 -16.56 -12.69
N SER A 187 -14.92 -16.02 -13.75
CA SER A 187 -15.63 -15.22 -14.75
C SER A 187 -15.26 -15.67 -16.15
N THR A 188 -16.28 -15.92 -16.94
CA THR A 188 -16.17 -16.29 -18.37
C THR A 188 -16.43 -15.10 -19.28
N THR A 189 -16.87 -13.97 -18.73
CA THR A 189 -17.28 -12.77 -19.47
C THR A 189 -16.42 -11.53 -19.18
N GLY A 190 -15.57 -11.56 -18.14
CA GLY A 190 -14.74 -10.43 -17.74
C GLY A 190 -13.79 -10.75 -16.60
N ALA A 191 -13.43 -9.73 -15.84
CA ALA A 191 -12.65 -9.89 -14.63
C ALA A 191 -13.53 -10.32 -13.46
N PRO A 192 -13.18 -11.37 -12.72
CA PRO A 192 -13.93 -11.78 -11.52
C PRO A 192 -13.83 -10.74 -10.39
N PHE A 193 -12.78 -9.91 -10.40
CA PHE A 193 -12.65 -8.76 -9.51
C PHE A 193 -12.25 -7.51 -10.30
N ALA A 194 -13.05 -6.45 -10.20
CA ALA A 194 -12.76 -5.19 -10.89
C ALA A 194 -13.11 -3.97 -10.04
N ALA A 195 -12.11 -3.17 -9.69
CA ALA A 195 -12.26 -1.88 -9.05
C ALA A 195 -12.05 -0.76 -10.08
N THR A 196 -13.14 -0.09 -10.45
CA THR A 196 -13.10 0.99 -11.45
C THR A 196 -12.92 2.37 -10.83
N LYS A 197 -13.15 2.50 -9.53
CA LYS A 197 -12.97 3.76 -8.80
C LYS A 197 -12.85 3.50 -7.30
N GLY A 198 -11.86 4.13 -6.68
CA GLY A 198 -11.51 3.99 -5.27
C GLY A 198 -10.32 3.08 -5.03
N LYS A 199 -9.67 3.24 -3.89
CA LYS A 199 -8.57 2.41 -3.42
C LYS A 199 -9.12 1.14 -2.78
N VAL A 200 -8.40 0.03 -2.94
CA VAL A 200 -8.86 -1.27 -2.48
C VAL A 200 -7.81 -1.98 -1.64
N ASP A 201 -8.23 -2.42 -0.47
CA ASP A 201 -7.54 -3.38 0.37
C ASP A 201 -8.20 -4.76 0.27
N LEU A 202 -7.60 -5.70 -0.46
CA LEU A 202 -8.00 -7.10 -0.47
C LEU A 202 -7.27 -7.87 0.63
N SER A 203 -8.02 -8.32 1.64
CA SER A 203 -7.47 -8.97 2.83
C SER A 203 -7.85 -10.45 2.87
N ALA A 204 -6.90 -11.36 2.57
CA ALA A 204 -7.11 -12.80 2.72
C ALA A 204 -7.05 -13.21 4.20
N LYS A 205 -8.17 -13.67 4.76
CA LYS A 205 -8.27 -14.06 6.17
C LYS A 205 -7.39 -15.27 6.48
N LYS A 206 -6.76 -15.28 7.65
CA LYS A 206 -5.93 -16.39 8.11
C LYS A 206 -6.65 -17.73 8.03
N GLY A 207 -6.00 -18.71 7.40
CA GLY A 207 -6.50 -20.08 7.29
C GLY A 207 -7.51 -20.27 6.16
N THR A 208 -7.81 -19.24 5.36
CA THR A 208 -8.66 -19.36 4.17
C THR A 208 -7.82 -19.44 2.91
N THR A 209 -8.40 -20.08 1.90
CA THR A 209 -7.93 -20.02 0.52
C THR A 209 -8.99 -19.34 -0.31
N ASN A 210 -8.59 -18.32 -1.06
CA ASN A 210 -9.44 -17.54 -1.93
C ASN A 210 -8.92 -17.68 -3.36
N SER A 211 -9.79 -17.63 -4.35
CA SER A 211 -9.41 -17.72 -5.75
C SER A 211 -10.21 -16.78 -6.65
N PHE A 212 -9.52 -16.21 -7.63
CA PHE A 212 -10.09 -15.50 -8.76
C PHE A 212 -9.58 -16.12 -10.05
N THR A 213 -10.50 -16.50 -10.92
CA THR A 213 -10.17 -17.11 -12.21
C THR A 213 -10.89 -16.39 -13.33
N SER A 214 -10.16 -15.91 -14.34
CA SER A 214 -10.71 -15.35 -15.56
C SER A 214 -10.36 -16.22 -16.76
N THR A 215 -11.39 -16.67 -17.47
CA THR A 215 -11.23 -17.35 -18.77
C THR A 215 -11.77 -16.51 -19.92
N ALA A 216 -12.20 -15.29 -19.64
CA ALA A 216 -12.79 -14.36 -20.58
C ALA A 216 -11.74 -13.63 -21.41
N THR A 217 -12.13 -13.30 -22.64
CA THR A 217 -11.50 -12.25 -23.42
C THR A 217 -12.24 -10.94 -23.11
N TYR A 218 -11.59 -9.95 -22.52
CA TYR A 218 -12.20 -8.69 -22.12
C TYR A 218 -11.52 -7.49 -22.76
N ASN A 219 -12.17 -6.31 -22.69
CA ASN A 219 -11.66 -5.10 -23.29
C ASN A 219 -10.43 -4.58 -22.52
N GLU A 220 -9.27 -4.67 -23.15
CA GLU A 220 -7.96 -4.26 -22.59
C GLU A 220 -7.84 -2.75 -22.32
N GLU A 221 -8.65 -1.91 -22.98
CA GLU A 221 -8.63 -0.46 -22.73
C GLU A 221 -9.20 -0.11 -21.36
N THR A 222 -10.19 -0.88 -20.90
CA THR A 222 -10.90 -0.59 -19.66
C THR A 222 -10.48 -1.50 -18.51
N VAL A 223 -10.33 -2.80 -18.78
CA VAL A 223 -9.96 -3.83 -17.79
C VAL A 223 -8.96 -4.77 -18.44
N ASN A 224 -7.81 -4.95 -17.84
CA ASN A 224 -6.72 -5.74 -18.42
C ASN A 224 -6.14 -6.81 -17.48
N ALA A 225 -6.89 -7.21 -16.47
CA ALA A 225 -6.45 -8.22 -15.50
C ALA A 225 -7.62 -9.01 -14.90
N CYS A 226 -7.33 -10.20 -14.42
CA CYS A 226 -8.27 -11.01 -13.64
C CYS A 226 -8.64 -10.31 -12.31
N VAL A 227 -7.65 -9.82 -11.58
CA VAL A 227 -7.83 -8.91 -10.45
C VAL A 227 -7.39 -7.52 -10.92
N TYR A 228 -8.36 -6.64 -11.15
CA TYR A 228 -8.13 -5.32 -11.72
C TYR A 228 -8.44 -4.20 -10.73
N SER A 229 -7.59 -3.19 -10.68
CA SER A 229 -7.88 -1.92 -10.01
C SER A 229 -7.42 -0.72 -10.84
N LYS A 230 -8.25 0.33 -10.87
CA LYS A 230 -7.88 1.59 -11.50
C LYS A 230 -7.09 2.52 -10.57
N ASN A 231 -7.26 2.36 -9.26
CA ASN A 231 -6.56 3.09 -8.21
C ASN A 231 -5.80 2.10 -7.33
N ASP A 232 -5.09 2.57 -6.33
CA ASP A 232 -4.20 1.76 -5.50
C ASP A 232 -4.85 0.45 -5.04
N LEU A 233 -4.09 -0.63 -5.12
CA LEU A 233 -4.49 -1.98 -4.75
C LEU A 233 -3.52 -2.55 -3.73
N THR A 234 -3.97 -2.76 -2.51
CA THR A 234 -3.24 -3.52 -1.50
C THR A 234 -3.80 -4.93 -1.40
N ILE A 235 -2.94 -5.93 -1.56
CA ILE A 235 -3.27 -7.34 -1.34
C ILE A 235 -2.55 -7.80 -0.08
N LYS A 236 -3.32 -8.10 0.97
CA LYS A 236 -2.76 -8.36 2.30
C LYS A 236 -3.46 -9.51 3.03
N GLY A 237 -2.98 -9.81 4.23
CA GLY A 237 -3.63 -10.77 5.13
C GLY A 237 -2.70 -11.90 5.56
N LYS A 238 -3.28 -13.00 6.04
CA LYS A 238 -2.54 -14.22 6.49
C LYS A 238 -3.14 -15.49 5.90
N GLY A 239 -3.97 -15.36 4.89
CA GLY A 239 -4.54 -16.44 4.10
C GLY A 239 -3.78 -16.64 2.79
N THR A 240 -4.43 -17.35 1.89
CA THR A 240 -3.95 -17.62 0.53
C THR A 240 -4.87 -16.94 -0.48
N LEU A 241 -4.29 -16.27 -1.47
CA LEU A 241 -4.99 -15.82 -2.67
C LEU A 241 -4.36 -16.51 -3.89
N LYS A 242 -5.22 -17.14 -4.70
CA LYS A 242 -4.87 -17.74 -5.98
C LYS A 242 -5.48 -16.91 -7.10
N VAL A 243 -4.71 -16.64 -8.15
CA VAL A 243 -5.17 -15.90 -9.32
C VAL A 243 -4.79 -16.65 -10.59
N SER A 244 -5.72 -16.77 -11.52
CA SER A 244 -5.50 -17.39 -12.83
C SER A 244 -6.16 -16.56 -13.92
N SER A 245 -5.40 -16.22 -14.98
CA SER A 245 -5.88 -15.48 -16.13
C SER A 245 -5.41 -16.12 -17.42
N THR A 246 -6.33 -16.61 -18.21
CA THR A 246 -6.02 -17.27 -19.50
C THR A 246 -5.94 -16.29 -20.68
N TYR A 247 -6.17 -14.99 -20.43
CA TYR A 247 -6.20 -14.00 -21.53
C TYR A 247 -5.18 -12.87 -21.38
N ASN A 248 -5.11 -12.22 -20.21
CA ASN A 248 -4.25 -11.06 -19.99
C ASN A 248 -3.52 -11.17 -18.63
N ASN A 249 -3.26 -10.05 -17.96
CA ASN A 249 -2.56 -10.04 -16.68
C ASN A 249 -3.35 -10.79 -15.59
N ALA A 250 -2.67 -11.43 -14.66
CA ALA A 250 -3.37 -11.98 -13.50
C ALA A 250 -3.79 -10.86 -12.53
N ILE A 251 -2.88 -9.99 -12.16
CA ILE A 251 -3.15 -8.81 -11.33
C ILE A 251 -2.73 -7.57 -12.11
N GLY A 252 -3.62 -6.60 -12.23
CA GLY A 252 -3.36 -5.34 -12.93
C GLY A 252 -3.90 -4.14 -12.18
N CYS A 253 -3.06 -3.15 -11.95
CA CYS A 253 -3.42 -1.88 -11.35
C CYS A 253 -2.93 -0.74 -12.24
N LYS A 254 -3.75 0.32 -12.37
CA LYS A 254 -3.38 1.53 -13.10
C LYS A 254 -2.65 2.56 -12.21
N ALA A 255 -2.40 2.20 -10.95
CA ALA A 255 -1.67 2.94 -9.95
C ALA A 255 -0.72 1.97 -9.22
N ASP A 256 -0.64 2.05 -7.90
CA ASP A 256 0.24 1.26 -7.06
C ASP A 256 -0.34 -0.13 -6.71
N VAL A 257 0.51 -1.15 -6.74
CA VAL A 257 0.23 -2.48 -6.15
C VAL A 257 1.10 -2.69 -4.93
N THR A 258 0.49 -2.99 -3.79
CA THR A 258 1.23 -3.38 -2.57
C THR A 258 0.82 -4.78 -2.13
N ILE A 259 1.80 -5.65 -1.85
CA ILE A 259 1.59 -7.03 -1.40
C ILE A 259 2.27 -7.24 -0.06
N LYS A 260 1.51 -7.74 0.94
CA LYS A 260 2.07 -7.98 2.28
C LYS A 260 1.40 -9.09 3.08
N ASN A 261 2.21 -9.85 3.78
CA ASN A 261 1.83 -10.80 4.83
C ASN A 261 0.97 -12.00 4.41
N LEU A 262 0.76 -12.26 3.11
CA LEU A 262 -0.07 -13.38 2.64
C LEU A 262 0.72 -14.39 1.80
N THR A 263 0.07 -15.47 1.42
CA THR A 263 0.50 -16.35 0.34
C THR A 263 -0.25 -15.98 -0.92
N LEU A 264 0.44 -15.40 -1.90
CA LEU A 264 -0.10 -15.08 -3.22
C LEU A 264 0.44 -16.07 -4.25
N ASN A 265 -0.47 -16.74 -4.95
CA ASN A 265 -0.14 -17.67 -6.04
C ASN A 265 -0.80 -17.21 -7.32
N VAL A 266 -0.05 -16.61 -8.22
CA VAL A 266 -0.45 -16.48 -9.62
C VAL A 266 -0.17 -17.80 -10.30
N ILE A 267 -1.24 -18.58 -10.51
CA ILE A 267 -1.16 -19.93 -11.07
C ILE A 267 -0.81 -19.86 -12.56
N GLU A 268 -1.42 -18.91 -13.26
CA GLU A 268 -1.25 -18.65 -14.67
C GLU A 268 -1.58 -17.19 -14.99
N ALA A 269 -0.77 -16.58 -15.83
CA ALA A 269 -1.08 -15.32 -16.48
C ALA A 269 -0.71 -15.41 -17.96
N ALA A 270 -1.68 -15.19 -18.83
CA ALA A 270 -1.43 -15.22 -20.28
C ALA A 270 -0.54 -14.06 -20.75
N ASN A 271 -0.46 -13.00 -19.96
CA ASN A 271 0.45 -11.87 -20.11
C ASN A 271 1.23 -11.70 -18.80
N ASN A 272 1.29 -10.49 -18.22
CA ASN A 272 2.08 -10.27 -17.02
C ASN A 272 1.42 -10.86 -15.77
N GLY A 273 2.25 -11.30 -14.83
CA GLY A 273 1.77 -11.85 -13.57
C GLY A 273 1.18 -10.77 -12.68
N ILE A 274 2.00 -9.83 -12.25
CA ILE A 274 1.62 -8.69 -11.41
C ILE A 274 2.10 -7.41 -12.10
N LYS A 275 1.15 -6.55 -12.45
CA LYS A 275 1.43 -5.28 -13.11
C LYS A 275 0.84 -4.11 -12.32
N GLY A 276 1.68 -3.18 -11.89
CA GLY A 276 1.31 -1.87 -11.41
C GLY A 276 1.85 -0.82 -12.36
N ASN A 277 1.05 0.16 -12.78
CA ASN A 277 1.60 1.19 -13.64
C ASN A 277 2.64 2.01 -12.86
N ASP A 278 2.23 2.62 -11.75
CA ASP A 278 3.09 3.50 -10.95
C ASP A 278 4.14 2.68 -10.19
N SER A 279 3.69 1.68 -9.42
CA SER A 279 4.62 0.80 -8.74
C SER A 279 4.07 -0.59 -8.42
N VAL A 280 5.00 -1.53 -8.18
CA VAL A 280 4.74 -2.80 -7.50
C VAL A 280 5.66 -2.92 -6.29
N THR A 281 5.07 -3.01 -5.09
CA THR A 281 5.81 -3.17 -3.85
C THR A 281 5.46 -4.49 -3.18
N ILE A 282 6.45 -5.35 -2.94
CA ILE A 282 6.33 -6.54 -2.10
C ILE A 282 7.01 -6.23 -0.77
N GLU A 283 6.19 -5.95 0.27
CA GLU A 283 6.69 -5.70 1.61
C GLU A 283 7.08 -7.00 2.32
N SER A 284 6.29 -8.06 2.11
CA SER A 284 6.51 -9.36 2.76
C SER A 284 5.54 -10.42 2.23
N GLY A 285 5.72 -11.67 2.69
CA GLY A 285 4.84 -12.80 2.37
C GLY A 285 5.48 -13.83 1.45
N ASN A 286 4.67 -14.75 0.93
CA ASN A 286 5.09 -15.76 -0.05
C ASN A 286 4.41 -15.47 -1.37
N VAL A 287 5.16 -15.06 -2.37
CA VAL A 287 4.65 -14.70 -3.69
C VAL A 287 5.20 -15.66 -4.72
N THR A 288 4.32 -16.39 -5.39
CA THR A 288 4.67 -17.27 -6.51
C THR A 288 3.94 -16.79 -7.75
N VAL A 289 4.68 -16.60 -8.84
CA VAL A 289 4.13 -16.12 -10.10
C VAL A 289 4.57 -17.01 -11.24
N ASN A 290 3.58 -17.51 -12.01
CA ASN A 290 3.79 -18.13 -13.31
C ASN A 290 3.09 -17.27 -14.37
N SER A 291 3.83 -16.77 -15.34
CA SER A 291 3.31 -15.88 -16.39
C SER A 291 3.93 -16.19 -17.74
N ASN A 292 3.21 -15.86 -18.82
CA ASN A 292 3.76 -15.90 -20.16
C ASN A 292 4.48 -14.57 -20.51
N GLY A 293 4.02 -13.44 -19.95
CA GLY A 293 4.71 -12.16 -19.97
C GLY A 293 5.63 -11.96 -18.78
N ASP A 294 5.98 -10.72 -18.46
CA ASP A 294 6.83 -10.38 -17.33
C ASP A 294 6.17 -10.80 -16.01
N ALA A 295 6.93 -11.38 -15.08
CA ALA A 295 6.31 -11.87 -13.86
C ALA A 295 5.89 -10.73 -12.93
N ILE A 296 6.75 -9.73 -12.75
CA ILE A 296 6.45 -8.48 -12.04
C ILE A 296 6.84 -7.32 -12.93
N LYS A 297 5.90 -6.40 -13.17
CA LYS A 297 6.11 -5.27 -14.07
C LYS A 297 5.58 -3.96 -13.50
N SER A 298 6.36 -2.91 -13.67
CA SER A 298 5.93 -1.52 -13.58
C SER A 298 6.42 -0.78 -14.80
N ASP A 299 5.50 -0.18 -15.57
CA ASP A 299 5.79 0.39 -16.89
C ASP A 299 5.19 1.78 -17.12
N GLU A 300 4.85 2.49 -16.06
CA GLU A 300 4.53 3.89 -16.24
C GLU A 300 5.79 4.64 -16.65
N ASP A 301 5.63 5.49 -17.64
CA ASP A 301 6.66 6.45 -17.98
C ASP A 301 6.84 7.35 -16.75
N PRO A 302 8.06 7.40 -16.20
CA PRO A 302 8.28 8.18 -15.00
C PRO A 302 7.97 9.65 -15.28
N ALA A 303 7.13 10.22 -14.43
CA ALA A 303 6.75 11.61 -14.50
C ALA A 303 7.31 12.36 -13.30
N TYR A 304 7.69 13.61 -13.52
CA TYR A 304 8.06 14.48 -12.42
C TYR A 304 6.79 15.06 -11.77
N ASP A 305 6.60 14.78 -10.48
CA ASP A 305 5.73 15.60 -9.63
C ASP A 305 6.63 16.56 -8.82
N GLY A 306 6.76 17.78 -9.32
CA GLY A 306 7.76 18.72 -8.83
C GLY A 306 9.18 18.25 -9.14
N ASP A 307 10.01 18.05 -8.10
CA ASP A 307 11.39 17.55 -8.23
C ASP A 307 11.50 16.04 -7.96
N VAL A 308 10.36 15.33 -7.77
CA VAL A 308 10.34 13.91 -7.45
C VAL A 308 9.92 13.13 -8.69
N LEU A 309 10.77 12.20 -9.09
CA LEU A 309 10.47 11.27 -10.15
C LEU A 309 9.58 10.16 -9.58
N GLU A 310 8.38 10.02 -10.09
CA GLU A 310 7.40 9.02 -9.68
C GLU A 310 7.08 8.06 -10.82
N GLY A 311 6.63 6.86 -10.48
CA GLY A 311 6.27 5.84 -11.45
C GLY A 311 7.38 4.86 -11.79
N GLY A 312 7.01 3.80 -12.49
CA GLY A 312 7.95 2.84 -13.04
C GLY A 312 8.81 2.07 -12.04
N THR A 313 8.32 1.86 -10.80
CA THR A 313 9.13 1.31 -9.73
C THR A 313 8.68 -0.10 -9.29
N VAL A 314 9.63 -1.03 -9.11
CA VAL A 314 9.42 -2.31 -8.44
C VAL A 314 10.26 -2.35 -7.17
N LYS A 315 9.63 -2.60 -6.00
CA LYS A 315 10.29 -2.72 -4.71
C LYS A 315 10.03 -4.08 -4.07
N ILE A 316 11.09 -4.73 -3.56
CA ILE A 316 10.99 -5.95 -2.77
C ILE A 316 11.76 -5.72 -1.46
N ALA A 317 11.00 -5.63 -0.35
CA ALA A 317 11.57 -5.37 0.96
C ALA A 317 11.89 -6.66 1.73
N ASP A 318 11.01 -7.66 1.65
CA ASP A 318 11.16 -8.94 2.35
C ASP A 318 10.25 -10.01 1.72
N GLY A 319 10.30 -11.23 2.26
CA GLY A 319 9.46 -12.36 1.86
C GLY A 319 10.18 -13.40 1.00
N THR A 320 9.39 -14.35 0.50
CA THR A 320 9.86 -15.34 -0.48
C THR A 320 9.13 -15.10 -1.79
N VAL A 321 9.87 -14.74 -2.82
CA VAL A 321 9.35 -14.43 -4.16
C VAL A 321 9.90 -15.44 -5.15
N THR A 322 9.01 -16.17 -5.83
CA THR A 322 9.37 -17.16 -6.86
C THR A 322 8.68 -16.80 -8.15
N LEU A 323 9.48 -16.51 -9.16
CA LEU A 323 9.04 -16.01 -10.46
C LEU A 323 9.42 -16.98 -11.57
N THR A 324 8.46 -17.32 -12.42
CA THR A 324 8.66 -18.12 -13.62
C THR A 324 7.98 -17.43 -14.79
N THR A 325 8.72 -17.16 -15.87
CA THR A 325 8.18 -16.46 -17.05
C THR A 325 8.36 -17.25 -18.34
N GLY A 326 7.57 -16.88 -19.35
CA GLY A 326 7.79 -17.24 -20.74
C GLY A 326 7.59 -18.72 -21.05
N THR A 327 6.55 -19.35 -20.49
CA THR A 327 6.39 -20.79 -20.70
C THR A 327 5.89 -21.16 -22.08
N THR A 328 5.07 -20.39 -22.72
CA THR A 328 4.69 -20.54 -24.16
C THR A 328 3.56 -19.56 -24.47
N THR A 329 3.74 -18.75 -25.45
CA THR A 329 2.66 -17.87 -25.92
C THR A 329 1.53 -18.70 -26.50
N LYS A 330 0.31 -18.12 -26.49
CA LYS A 330 -0.92 -18.75 -26.99
C LYS A 330 -0.82 -19.24 -28.45
N ASP A 331 0.10 -18.70 -29.23
CA ASP A 331 0.39 -19.06 -30.61
C ASP A 331 1.57 -20.04 -30.76
N GLY A 332 2.14 -20.51 -29.65
CA GLY A 332 3.26 -21.46 -29.66
C GLY A 332 4.63 -20.83 -29.91
N THR A 333 4.73 -19.50 -29.95
CA THR A 333 6.01 -18.79 -29.99
C THR A 333 6.56 -18.62 -28.59
N THR A 334 7.85 -18.77 -28.39
CA THR A 334 8.53 -18.39 -27.14
C THR A 334 8.73 -16.89 -27.16
N SER A 335 8.02 -16.15 -26.32
CA SER A 335 8.37 -14.76 -26.08
C SER A 335 9.43 -14.67 -24.99
N THR A 336 10.39 -13.82 -25.19
CA THR A 336 11.30 -13.44 -24.10
C THR A 336 10.54 -12.55 -23.13
N SER A 337 10.51 -12.95 -21.85
CA SER A 337 9.78 -12.23 -20.79
C SER A 337 10.66 -12.12 -19.57
N ASP A 338 10.63 -10.95 -18.95
CA ASP A 338 11.50 -10.62 -17.84
C ASP A 338 10.93 -11.11 -16.49
N GLY A 339 11.78 -11.48 -15.58
CA GLY A 339 11.37 -11.85 -14.22
C GLY A 339 10.80 -10.64 -13.46
N ILE A 340 11.60 -9.60 -13.36
CA ILE A 340 11.23 -8.30 -12.79
C ILE A 340 11.57 -7.23 -13.82
N LYS A 341 10.60 -6.41 -14.17
CA LYS A 341 10.77 -5.30 -15.09
C LYS A 341 10.25 -4.00 -14.52
N ALA A 342 11.13 -3.05 -14.34
CA ALA A 342 10.81 -1.69 -13.92
C ALA A 342 11.17 -0.72 -15.04
N SER A 343 10.35 0.30 -15.30
CA SER A 343 10.77 1.34 -16.25
C SER A 343 11.78 2.31 -15.63
N MET A 344 11.81 2.46 -14.29
CA MET A 344 12.75 3.37 -13.62
C MET A 344 13.63 2.72 -12.59
N LEU A 345 13.04 2.09 -11.58
CA LEU A 345 13.77 1.63 -10.42
C LEU A 345 13.33 0.22 -10.02
N CYS A 346 14.29 -0.69 -9.97
CA CYS A 346 14.14 -1.94 -9.22
C CYS A 346 14.93 -1.84 -7.93
N ASP A 347 14.24 -1.80 -6.76
CA ASP A 347 14.84 -1.66 -5.43
C ASP A 347 14.60 -2.92 -4.59
N ILE A 348 15.65 -3.68 -4.31
CA ILE A 348 15.61 -4.92 -3.54
C ILE A 348 16.40 -4.72 -2.25
N SER A 349 15.72 -4.68 -1.13
CA SER A 349 16.34 -4.48 0.18
C SER A 349 16.36 -5.73 1.06
N GLY A 350 15.62 -6.80 0.68
CA GLY A 350 15.58 -8.03 1.47
C GLY A 350 14.88 -9.19 0.76
N GLY A 351 14.57 -10.23 1.53
CA GLY A 351 13.85 -11.41 1.07
C GLY A 351 14.69 -12.50 0.39
N THR A 352 14.01 -13.55 -0.04
CA THR A 352 14.58 -14.63 -0.88
C THR A 352 13.86 -14.63 -2.22
N ILE A 353 14.58 -14.33 -3.29
CA ILE A 353 14.03 -14.13 -4.62
C ILE A 353 14.60 -15.20 -5.54
N ASN A 354 13.72 -16.01 -6.14
CA ASN A 354 14.06 -17.06 -7.09
C ASN A 354 13.44 -16.71 -8.43
N ILE A 355 14.25 -16.53 -9.46
CA ILE A 355 13.79 -16.13 -10.79
C ILE A 355 14.22 -17.16 -11.81
N THR A 356 13.25 -17.63 -12.60
CA THR A 356 13.47 -18.37 -13.82
C THR A 356 12.76 -17.61 -14.95
N SER A 357 13.51 -16.98 -15.82
CA SER A 357 12.98 -16.15 -16.91
C SER A 357 13.49 -16.59 -18.28
N THR A 358 12.70 -16.34 -19.32
CA THR A 358 13.12 -16.53 -20.71
C THR A 358 13.82 -15.30 -21.29
N GLY A 359 13.56 -14.12 -20.73
CA GLY A 359 14.27 -12.87 -20.97
C GLY A 359 15.28 -12.56 -19.86
N ASP A 360 15.39 -11.29 -19.51
CA ASP A 360 16.23 -10.81 -18.42
C ASP A 360 15.63 -11.21 -17.06
N ALA A 361 16.46 -11.53 -16.07
CA ALA A 361 15.88 -11.86 -14.76
C ALA A 361 15.43 -10.60 -14.02
N ILE A 362 16.24 -9.56 -14.00
CA ILE A 362 15.92 -8.25 -13.41
C ILE A 362 16.33 -7.19 -14.41
N LYS A 363 15.37 -6.36 -14.78
CA LYS A 363 15.56 -5.28 -15.75
C LYS A 363 15.01 -3.97 -15.24
N ALA A 364 15.79 -2.91 -15.37
CA ALA A 364 15.33 -1.55 -15.21
C ALA A 364 15.74 -0.77 -16.46
N ASN A 365 14.74 -0.36 -17.23
CA ASN A 365 14.98 0.33 -18.49
C ASN A 365 13.91 1.39 -18.70
N ALA A 366 14.26 2.65 -18.50
CA ALA A 366 13.41 3.76 -18.85
C ALA A 366 13.23 3.78 -20.37
N SER A 367 12.01 3.75 -20.84
CA SER A 367 11.71 4.13 -22.21
C SER A 367 11.76 5.65 -22.30
N SER A 368 12.20 6.19 -23.44
CA SER A 368 12.27 7.64 -23.67
C SER A 368 10.93 8.27 -23.35
N ILE A 369 10.99 9.23 -22.49
CA ILE A 369 9.83 9.90 -21.96
C ILE A 369 9.74 11.23 -22.67
N ASP A 370 8.50 11.56 -23.00
CA ASP A 370 8.02 12.89 -23.34
C ASP A 370 9.09 13.75 -24.04
N GLU A 371 8.93 13.95 -25.34
CA GLU A 371 9.80 14.80 -26.14
C GLU A 371 9.96 16.22 -25.54
N ASP A 372 9.05 16.60 -24.62
CA ASP A 372 9.03 17.86 -23.91
C ASP A 372 9.82 17.85 -22.57
N ASN A 373 10.24 16.67 -22.08
CA ASN A 373 11.05 16.55 -20.86
C ASN A 373 12.30 15.67 -21.05
N PRO A 374 13.40 16.23 -21.59
CA PRO A 374 14.58 15.49 -21.98
C PRO A 374 15.49 15.02 -20.83
N THR A 375 15.04 15.06 -19.58
CA THR A 375 15.88 14.78 -18.41
C THR A 375 16.04 13.30 -18.10
N ILE A 376 15.27 12.42 -18.71
CA ILE A 376 15.43 10.98 -18.59
C ILE A 376 15.68 10.41 -20.00
N ALA A 377 16.88 9.92 -20.21
CA ALA A 377 17.26 9.31 -21.46
C ALA A 377 16.75 7.86 -21.53
N ASP A 378 16.52 7.37 -22.77
CA ASP A 378 16.29 5.96 -23.01
C ASP A 378 17.39 5.11 -22.34
N GLY A 379 17.01 4.17 -21.49
CA GLY A 379 17.95 3.28 -20.81
C GLY A 379 18.43 3.74 -19.43
N ASP A 380 17.95 4.86 -18.91
CA ASP A 380 18.37 5.42 -17.60
C ASP A 380 17.71 4.73 -16.38
N GLY A 381 17.27 3.50 -16.51
CA GLY A 381 16.76 2.72 -15.37
C GLY A 381 17.85 2.41 -14.33
N SER A 382 17.45 2.18 -13.09
CA SER A 382 18.35 1.86 -11.99
C SER A 382 17.94 0.58 -11.27
N ILE A 383 18.94 -0.25 -10.92
CA ILE A 383 18.77 -1.42 -10.08
C ILE A 383 19.59 -1.23 -8.80
N ASN A 384 18.90 -1.21 -7.67
CA ASN A 384 19.49 -1.08 -6.35
C ASN A 384 19.25 -2.35 -5.55
N ILE A 385 20.32 -3.08 -5.19
CA ILE A 385 20.24 -4.29 -4.38
C ILE A 385 21.07 -4.07 -3.12
N THR A 386 20.39 -3.88 -2.00
CA THR A 386 21.02 -3.62 -0.71
C THR A 386 20.93 -4.79 0.26
N GLY A 387 20.13 -5.81 -0.07
CA GLY A 387 19.95 -7.00 0.76
C GLY A 387 19.28 -8.15 0.04
N GLY A 388 19.01 -9.22 0.78
CA GLY A 388 18.33 -10.41 0.30
C GLY A 388 19.23 -11.50 -0.28
N THR A 389 18.60 -12.58 -0.72
CA THR A 389 19.21 -13.68 -1.46
C THR A 389 18.52 -13.82 -2.80
N ILE A 390 19.25 -13.68 -3.88
CA ILE A 390 18.71 -13.71 -5.23
C ILE A 390 19.32 -14.87 -6.01
N ASN A 391 18.48 -15.78 -6.47
CA ASN A 391 18.82 -16.92 -7.29
C ASN A 391 18.24 -16.73 -8.69
N ILE A 392 19.08 -16.72 -9.71
CA ILE A 392 18.71 -16.37 -11.08
C ILE A 392 19.01 -17.52 -12.04
N SER A 393 18.04 -17.82 -12.90
CA SER A 393 18.20 -18.59 -14.13
C SER A 393 17.51 -17.81 -15.25
N ALA A 394 18.27 -17.04 -16.01
CA ALA A 394 17.79 -16.18 -17.08
C ALA A 394 18.10 -16.78 -18.45
N GLY A 395 17.20 -16.55 -19.42
CA GLY A 395 17.45 -16.89 -20.81
C GLY A 395 18.30 -15.85 -21.55
N GLU A 396 18.29 -14.62 -21.05
CA GLU A 396 19.11 -13.50 -21.51
C GLU A 396 20.02 -13.01 -20.36
N ASP A 397 19.95 -11.74 -19.98
CA ASP A 397 20.81 -11.19 -18.95
C ASP A 397 20.29 -11.49 -17.52
N GLY A 398 21.19 -11.75 -16.58
CA GLY A 398 20.81 -11.90 -15.17
C GLY A 398 20.31 -10.59 -14.56
N ILE A 399 21.01 -9.48 -14.85
CA ILE A 399 20.69 -8.12 -14.42
C ILE A 399 21.05 -7.16 -15.54
N LYS A 400 20.11 -6.28 -15.90
CA LYS A 400 20.27 -5.38 -17.04
C LYS A 400 19.73 -3.99 -16.79
#